data_f9bf644bfbc181594889da7b73d67c52
#
_entry.id   f9bf644bfbc181594889da7b73d67c52
#
_cell.length_a   1.000
_cell.length_b   1.000
_cell.length_c   1.000
_cell.angle_alpha   90.00
_cell.angle_beta   90.00
_cell.angle_gamma   90.00
#
_symmetry.space_group_name_H-M   'P 1'
#
loop_
_entity.id
_entity.type
_entity.pdbx_description
1 polymer ?
#
loop_
_entity_poly.entity_id
_entity_poly.type
_entity_poly.pdbx_seq_one_letter_code
_entity_poly.pdbx_strand_id
1 'polypeptide(L)'
;MKTSFELAAEFRDAEGKGASRRLRRANKVPAILYGGHREPRALALDHTRLLLMLDNERFYSTIINLRVGDVAQAAILKDVQRHPAKNAVMHVDLQRVLENETIRISIPLHFKGEAAAPGVKKGGVVSHLRNEVEVVCLPKDLPE
;
A
#
# COMPACT_ATOMS: atom_id res chain seq x y z
N MET A 1 4.57 5.42 16.06
CA MET A 1 4.05 4.77 14.84
C MET A 1 4.53 3.33 14.81
N LYS A 2 3.63 2.39 14.71
CA LYS A 2 3.99 0.99 14.45
C LYS A 2 4.12 0.79 12.94
N THR A 3 5.30 0.46 12.49
CA THR A 3 5.55 0.06 11.10
C THR A 3 5.65 -1.45 11.03
N SER A 4 4.80 -2.08 10.24
CA SER A 4 4.75 -3.54 10.13
C SER A 4 5.59 -4.10 8.98
N PHE A 5 5.92 -3.26 8.01
CA PHE A 5 6.66 -3.64 6.81
C PHE A 5 7.82 -2.69 6.56
N GLU A 6 8.93 -3.24 6.07
CA GLU A 6 10.09 -2.48 5.62
C GLU A 6 10.27 -2.67 4.11
N LEU A 7 10.27 -1.58 3.38
CA LEU A 7 10.42 -1.57 1.93
C LEU A 7 11.67 -0.78 1.54
N ALA A 8 12.63 -1.44 0.92
CA ALA A 8 13.82 -0.78 0.40
C ALA A 8 13.54 -0.15 -0.96
N ALA A 9 14.01 1.07 -1.15
CA ALA A 9 13.87 1.82 -2.38
C ALA A 9 15.17 2.55 -2.73
N GLU A 10 15.29 2.92 -3.99
CA GLU A 10 16.38 3.74 -4.52
C GLU A 10 15.80 5.00 -5.15
N PHE A 11 16.46 6.14 -4.99
CA PHE A 11 16.11 7.32 -5.76
C PHE A 11 16.44 7.13 -7.23
N ARG A 12 15.62 7.68 -8.10
CA ARG A 12 15.86 7.66 -9.54
C ARG A 12 15.82 9.09 -10.09
N ASP A 13 16.79 9.42 -10.94
CA ASP A 13 16.87 10.71 -11.62
C ASP A 13 16.25 10.65 -13.02
N ALA A 14 16.29 9.45 -13.65
CA ALA A 14 15.71 9.25 -14.98
C ALA A 14 14.22 8.96 -14.91
N GLU A 15 13.43 9.79 -15.52
CA GLU A 15 11.98 9.68 -15.64
C GLU A 15 11.55 9.45 -17.09
N GLY A 16 10.27 9.21 -17.29
CA GLY A 16 9.66 9.02 -18.58
C GLY A 16 9.50 7.56 -19.01
N LYS A 17 8.84 7.36 -20.14
CA LYS A 17 8.39 6.07 -20.65
C LYS A 17 9.55 5.08 -20.91
N GLY A 18 10.62 5.55 -21.52
CA GLY A 18 11.79 4.72 -21.81
C GLY A 18 12.54 4.28 -20.56
N ALA A 19 12.76 5.20 -19.61
CA ALA A 19 13.40 4.92 -18.33
C ALA A 19 12.57 3.92 -17.49
N SER A 20 11.26 4.09 -17.43
CA SER A 20 10.36 3.18 -16.74
C SER A 20 10.34 1.77 -17.34
N ARG A 21 10.39 1.66 -18.66
CA ARG A 21 10.52 0.36 -19.35
C ARG A 21 11.83 -0.35 -19.02
N ARG A 22 12.95 0.39 -18.99
CA ARG A 22 14.26 -0.17 -18.61
C ARG A 22 14.26 -0.69 -17.17
N LEU A 23 13.66 0.06 -16.24
CA LEU A 23 13.52 -0.38 -14.84
C LEU A 23 12.74 -1.70 -14.75
N ARG A 24 11.61 -1.80 -15.43
CA ARG A 24 10.79 -3.03 -15.41
C ARG A 24 11.52 -4.22 -16.00
N ARG A 25 12.33 -4.03 -17.02
CA ARG A 25 13.20 -5.09 -17.57
C ARG A 25 14.29 -5.54 -16.60
N ALA A 26 14.74 -4.62 -15.73
CA ALA A 26 15.71 -4.90 -14.67
C ALA A 26 15.05 -5.44 -13.38
N ASN A 27 13.81 -5.92 -13.43
CA ASN A 27 13.03 -6.40 -12.29
C ASN A 27 12.83 -5.35 -11.19
N LYS A 28 12.70 -4.10 -11.59
CA LYS A 28 12.39 -2.98 -10.70
C LYS A 28 11.06 -2.34 -11.09
N VAL A 29 10.38 -1.75 -10.10
CA VAL A 29 9.11 -1.06 -10.28
C VAL A 29 9.30 0.42 -10.06
N PRO A 30 8.90 1.27 -11.03
CA PRO A 30 8.87 2.71 -10.81
C PRO A 30 7.79 3.06 -9.78
N ALA A 31 8.14 3.93 -8.86
CA ALA A 31 7.24 4.44 -7.84
C ALA A 31 7.40 5.94 -7.65
N ILE A 32 6.41 6.56 -7.05
CA ILE A 32 6.46 7.96 -6.64
C ILE A 32 6.14 8.06 -5.14
N LEU A 33 6.91 8.88 -4.45
CA LEU A 33 6.68 9.25 -3.06
C LEU A 33 6.30 10.73 -2.99
N TYR A 34 5.12 11.03 -2.50
CA TYR A 34 4.59 12.39 -2.40
C TYR A 34 3.98 12.69 -1.04
N GLY A 35 3.55 13.93 -0.84
CA GLY A 35 2.97 14.41 0.42
C GLY A 35 4.01 14.83 1.45
N GLY A 36 3.56 15.10 2.68
CA GLY A 36 4.41 15.51 3.79
C GLY A 36 5.03 16.90 3.61
N HIS A 37 4.38 17.78 2.85
CA HIS A 37 4.86 19.14 2.52
C HIS A 37 6.24 19.19 1.86
N ARG A 38 6.61 18.11 1.16
CA ARG A 38 7.84 17.99 0.38
C ARG A 38 7.54 17.70 -1.07
N GLU A 39 8.46 18.01 -1.93
CA GLU A 39 8.35 17.70 -3.36
C GLU A 39 8.24 16.18 -3.60
N PRO A 40 7.47 15.78 -4.62
CA PRO A 40 7.42 14.38 -5.05
C PRO A 40 8.81 13.87 -5.44
N ARG A 41 9.09 12.62 -5.10
CA ARG A 41 10.34 11.95 -5.43
C ARG A 41 10.08 10.66 -6.19
N ALA A 42 10.76 10.50 -7.31
CA ALA A 42 10.74 9.26 -8.08
C ALA A 42 11.62 8.20 -7.42
N LEU A 43 11.10 7.00 -7.29
CA LEU A 43 11.75 5.85 -6.67
C LEU A 43 11.75 4.64 -7.60
N ALA A 44 12.65 3.71 -7.31
CA ALA A 44 12.66 2.37 -7.88
C ALA A 44 12.60 1.34 -6.75
N LEU A 45 11.69 0.39 -6.87
CA LEU A 45 11.46 -0.69 -5.91
C LEU A 45 11.86 -2.03 -6.52
N ASP A 46 12.28 -2.99 -5.69
CA ASP A 46 12.47 -4.37 -6.13
C ASP A 46 11.12 -5.04 -6.38
N HIS A 47 10.91 -5.54 -7.59
CA HIS A 47 9.64 -6.13 -8.01
C HIS A 47 9.29 -7.40 -7.24
N THR A 48 10.26 -8.29 -7.03
CA THR A 48 10.02 -9.56 -6.35
C THR A 48 9.62 -9.36 -4.89
N ARG A 49 10.34 -8.51 -4.18
CA ARG A 49 9.99 -8.17 -2.79
C ARG A 49 8.65 -7.49 -2.68
N LEU A 50 8.36 -6.57 -3.60
CA LEU A 50 7.08 -5.88 -3.63
C LEU A 50 5.91 -6.83 -3.86
N LEU A 51 6.02 -7.78 -4.78
CA LEU A 51 4.99 -8.79 -5.00
C LEU A 51 4.70 -9.62 -3.75
N LEU A 52 5.73 -10.05 -3.03
CA LEU A 52 5.56 -10.79 -1.78
C LEU A 52 4.83 -9.96 -0.70
N MET A 53 5.11 -8.67 -0.63
CA MET A 53 4.42 -7.77 0.29
C MET A 53 2.97 -7.52 -0.11
N LEU A 54 2.69 -7.39 -1.41
CA LEU A 54 1.35 -7.17 -1.95
C LEU A 54 0.42 -8.38 -1.78
N ASP A 55 0.97 -9.57 -1.59
CA ASP A 55 0.19 -10.77 -1.24
C ASP A 55 -0.38 -10.71 0.18
N ASN A 56 0.17 -9.86 1.03
CA ASN A 56 -0.32 -9.64 2.37
C ASN A 56 -1.31 -8.47 2.39
N GLU A 57 -2.56 -8.75 2.72
CA GLU A 57 -3.63 -7.76 2.78
C GLU A 57 -3.32 -6.58 3.73
N ARG A 58 -2.61 -6.84 4.82
CA ARG A 58 -2.19 -5.80 5.76
C ARG A 58 -1.25 -4.76 5.16
N PHE A 59 -0.54 -5.10 4.09
CA PHE A 59 0.35 -4.15 3.41
C PHE A 59 -0.40 -2.93 2.86
N TYR A 60 -1.66 -3.10 2.45
CA TYR A 60 -2.51 -2.03 1.92
C TYR A 60 -3.08 -1.11 3.00
N SER A 61 -3.13 -1.55 4.24
CA SER A 61 -3.79 -0.85 5.33
C SER A 61 -2.87 -0.46 6.50
N THR A 62 -1.57 -0.66 6.36
CA THR A 62 -0.59 -0.33 7.41
C THR A 62 0.42 0.72 6.97
N ILE A 63 1.12 1.29 7.94
CA ILE A 63 2.21 2.21 7.70
C ILE A 63 3.47 1.41 7.37
N ILE A 64 4.09 1.74 6.25
CA ILE A 64 5.29 1.11 5.72
C ILE A 64 6.51 1.93 6.12
N ASN A 65 7.56 1.29 6.58
CA ASN A 65 8.86 1.93 6.72
C ASN A 65 9.62 1.85 5.39
N LEU A 66 9.60 2.95 4.66
CA LEU A 66 10.32 3.08 3.39
C LEU A 66 11.77 3.47 3.65
N ARG A 67 12.70 2.61 3.25
CA ARG A 67 14.14 2.88 3.34
C ARG A 67 14.69 3.30 1.99
N VAL A 68 15.24 4.50 1.93
CA VAL A 68 15.93 5.01 0.75
C VAL A 68 17.36 5.36 1.15
N GLY A 69 18.30 4.48 0.84
CA GLY A 69 19.68 4.57 1.36
C GLY A 69 19.68 4.50 2.89
N ASP A 70 20.24 5.51 3.54
CA ASP A 70 20.30 5.61 5.01
C ASP A 70 19.09 6.33 5.63
N VAL A 71 18.16 6.79 4.82
CA VAL A 71 16.97 7.55 5.26
C VAL A 71 15.77 6.62 5.37
N ALA A 72 15.11 6.64 6.53
CA ALA A 72 13.84 5.97 6.75
C ALA A 72 12.69 6.97 6.72
N GLN A 73 11.63 6.67 5.97
CA GLN A 73 10.44 7.49 5.84
C GLN A 73 9.19 6.64 6.04
N ALA A 74 8.32 7.02 6.95
CA ALA A 74 7.00 6.41 7.07
C ALA A 74 6.13 6.80 5.87
N ALA A 75 5.49 5.82 5.27
CA ALA A 75 4.63 6.00 4.10
C ALA A 75 3.46 5.01 4.13
N ILE A 76 2.41 5.32 3.38
CA ILE A 76 1.29 4.42 3.12
C ILE A 76 1.18 4.17 1.62
N LEU A 77 0.71 2.98 1.28
CA LEU A 77 0.39 2.62 -0.10
C LEU A 77 -0.90 3.33 -0.52
N LYS A 78 -0.86 4.10 -1.61
CA LYS A 78 -2.02 4.80 -2.15
C LYS A 78 -2.62 4.12 -3.36
N ASP A 79 -1.80 3.69 -4.29
CA ASP A 79 -2.24 3.04 -5.51
C ASP A 79 -1.20 2.06 -6.03
N VAL A 80 -1.68 1.01 -6.69
CA VAL A 80 -0.86 0.01 -7.36
C VAL A 80 -1.42 -0.22 -8.75
N GLN A 81 -0.64 0.09 -9.77
CA GLN A 81 -0.98 -0.23 -11.16
C GLN A 81 -0.39 -1.58 -11.52
N ARG A 82 -1.25 -2.54 -11.86
CA ARG A 82 -0.87 -3.89 -12.26
C ARG A 82 -0.96 -4.06 -13.77
N HIS A 83 -0.13 -4.93 -14.30
CA HIS A 83 -0.23 -5.32 -15.72
C HIS A 83 -1.53 -6.10 -15.95
N PRO A 84 -2.30 -5.80 -17.02
CA PRO A 84 -3.60 -6.44 -17.25
C PRO A 84 -3.53 -7.95 -17.56
N ALA A 85 -2.40 -8.44 -18.08
CA ALA A 85 -2.23 -9.84 -18.52
C ALA A 85 -1.16 -10.62 -17.72
N LYS A 86 -0.17 -9.93 -17.14
CA LYS A 86 0.94 -10.56 -16.41
C LYS A 86 0.81 -10.31 -14.91
N ASN A 87 1.29 -11.23 -14.08
CA ASN A 87 1.44 -10.99 -12.65
C ASN A 87 2.63 -10.06 -12.39
N ALA A 88 2.48 -8.80 -12.76
CA ALA A 88 3.50 -7.78 -12.65
C ALA A 88 2.91 -6.45 -12.19
N VAL A 89 3.66 -5.74 -11.35
CA VAL A 89 3.34 -4.38 -10.91
C VAL A 89 4.02 -3.39 -11.84
N MET A 90 3.26 -2.43 -12.36
CA MET A 90 3.72 -1.44 -13.32
C MET A 90 4.14 -0.12 -12.68
N HIS A 91 3.45 0.29 -11.62
CA HIS A 91 3.69 1.52 -10.89
C HIS A 91 3.12 1.45 -9.48
N VAL A 92 3.72 2.18 -8.54
CA VAL A 92 3.27 2.29 -7.15
C VAL A 92 3.29 3.74 -6.72
N ASP A 93 2.19 4.17 -6.09
CA ASP A 93 2.07 5.48 -5.46
C ASP A 93 2.16 5.32 -3.94
N LEU A 94 3.10 6.03 -3.34
CA LEU A 94 3.33 6.07 -1.90
C LEU A 94 3.13 7.49 -1.38
N GLN A 95 2.44 7.63 -0.26
CA GLN A 95 2.25 8.91 0.42
C GLN A 95 3.02 8.94 1.73
N ARG A 96 3.79 10.02 1.95
CA ARG A 96 4.48 10.23 3.23
C ARG A 96 3.48 10.39 4.37
N VAL A 97 3.81 9.82 5.51
CA VAL A 97 3.04 9.91 6.74
C VAL A 97 3.77 10.79 7.74
N LEU A 98 3.07 11.81 8.24
CA LEU A 98 3.54 12.67 9.32
C LEU A 98 2.72 12.38 10.59
N GLU A 99 3.39 12.35 11.74
CA GLU A 99 2.75 11.98 13.02
C GLU A 99 1.59 12.89 13.42
N ASN A 100 1.65 14.15 13.02
CA ASN A 100 0.69 15.19 13.40
C ASN A 100 -0.40 15.45 12.36
N GLU A 101 -0.41 14.70 11.26
CA GLU A 101 -1.38 14.87 10.19
C GLU A 101 -2.25 13.64 10.05
N THR A 102 -3.52 13.86 9.73
CA THR A 102 -4.46 12.79 9.44
C THR A 102 -4.13 12.11 8.11
N ILE A 103 -4.27 10.81 8.10
CA ILE A 103 -4.16 9.99 6.90
C ILE A 103 -5.53 9.43 6.52
N ARG A 104 -5.71 9.19 5.24
CA ARG A 104 -6.90 8.53 4.69
C ARG A 104 -6.46 7.21 4.07
N ILE A 105 -7.02 6.13 4.57
CA ILE A 105 -6.64 4.78 4.17
C ILE A 105 -7.87 3.87 4.13
N SER A 106 -7.93 2.95 3.18
CA SER A 106 -8.95 1.90 3.11
C SER A 106 -8.49 0.69 3.92
N ILE A 107 -9.35 0.22 4.80
CA ILE A 107 -9.08 -0.92 5.67
C ILE A 107 -10.03 -2.07 5.27
N PRO A 108 -9.50 -3.28 4.99
CA PRO A 108 -10.33 -4.42 4.66
C PRO A 108 -11.15 -4.87 5.85
N LEU A 109 -12.36 -5.33 5.58
CA LEU A 109 -13.31 -5.84 6.58
C LEU A 109 -13.32 -7.36 6.59
N HIS A 110 -13.15 -7.94 7.76
CA HIS A 110 -13.31 -9.36 7.99
C HIS A 110 -14.52 -9.62 8.87
N PHE A 111 -15.53 -10.26 8.31
CA PHE A 111 -16.76 -10.61 9.01
C PHE A 111 -16.57 -11.92 9.77
N LYS A 112 -16.88 -11.91 11.06
CA LYS A 112 -16.79 -13.10 11.93
C LYS A 112 -18.16 -13.42 12.52
N GLY A 113 -18.38 -14.70 12.82
CA GLY A 113 -19.58 -15.15 13.48
C GLY A 113 -20.83 -15.27 12.59
N GLU A 114 -20.67 -15.36 11.27
CA GLU A 114 -21.78 -15.53 10.34
C GLU A 114 -22.64 -16.75 10.66
N ALA A 115 -22.00 -17.89 10.93
CA ALA A 115 -22.70 -19.12 11.26
C ALA A 115 -23.50 -19.05 12.57
N ALA A 116 -23.09 -18.17 13.50
CA ALA A 116 -23.74 -17.96 14.78
C ALA A 116 -24.82 -16.89 14.74
N ALA A 117 -24.95 -16.15 13.63
CA ALA A 117 -25.93 -15.08 13.50
C ALA A 117 -27.38 -15.62 13.58
N PRO A 118 -28.27 -14.98 14.36
CA PRO A 118 -29.66 -15.45 14.51
C PRO A 118 -30.42 -15.54 13.18
N GLY A 119 -30.17 -14.62 12.25
CA GLY A 119 -30.78 -14.62 10.92
C GLY A 119 -30.35 -15.81 10.06
N VAL A 120 -29.08 -16.22 10.13
CA VAL A 120 -28.57 -17.38 9.41
C VAL A 120 -29.15 -18.68 9.97
N LYS A 121 -29.31 -18.80 11.29
CA LYS A 121 -29.97 -19.93 11.95
C LYS A 121 -31.43 -20.09 11.54
N LYS A 122 -32.08 -19.01 11.14
CA LYS A 122 -33.46 -19.00 10.64
C LYS A 122 -33.58 -19.21 9.12
N GLY A 123 -32.49 -19.56 8.45
CA GLY A 123 -32.44 -19.80 7.00
C GLY A 123 -32.08 -18.58 6.15
N GLY A 124 -31.63 -17.49 6.77
CA GLY A 124 -31.14 -16.31 6.08
C GLY A 124 -29.72 -16.48 5.54
N VAL A 125 -29.33 -15.58 4.64
CA VAL A 125 -27.99 -15.51 4.05
C VAL A 125 -27.36 -14.16 4.39
N VAL A 126 -26.08 -14.18 4.80
CA VAL A 126 -25.31 -12.96 5.03
C VAL A 126 -24.86 -12.40 3.68
N SER A 127 -25.12 -11.12 3.44
CA SER A 127 -24.66 -10.40 2.26
C SER A 127 -23.66 -9.33 2.65
N HIS A 128 -22.46 -9.38 2.07
CA HIS A 128 -21.40 -8.39 2.27
C HIS A 128 -21.53 -7.29 1.22
N LEU A 129 -22.09 -6.15 1.60
CA LEU A 129 -22.27 -5.00 0.71
C LEU A 129 -20.98 -4.21 0.49
N ARG A 130 -20.03 -4.30 1.44
CA ARG A 130 -18.72 -3.67 1.38
C ARG A 130 -17.67 -4.57 1.98
N ASN A 131 -16.52 -4.63 1.31
CA ASN A 131 -15.37 -5.41 1.77
C ASN A 131 -14.27 -4.54 2.39
N GLU A 132 -14.39 -3.23 2.28
CA GLU A 132 -13.46 -2.25 2.85
C GLU A 132 -14.19 -1.02 3.37
N VAL A 133 -13.56 -0.32 4.30
CA VAL A 133 -14.03 0.96 4.83
C VAL A 133 -12.89 1.99 4.77
N GLU A 134 -13.20 3.17 4.25
CA GLU A 134 -12.27 4.28 4.25
C GLU A 134 -12.27 4.96 5.62
N VAL A 135 -11.08 5.10 6.21
CA VAL A 135 -10.85 5.67 7.53
C VAL A 135 -9.95 6.89 7.44
N VAL A 136 -10.29 7.94 8.18
CA VAL A 136 -9.46 9.13 8.36
C VAL A 136 -9.08 9.21 9.82
N CYS A 137 -7.79 9.09 10.12
CA CYS A 137 -7.28 9.09 11.48
C CYS A 137 -5.84 9.60 11.55
N LEU A 138 -5.36 9.85 12.76
CA LEU A 138 -3.93 10.06 12.98
C LEU A 138 -3.18 8.72 12.85
N PRO A 139 -1.91 8.74 12.43
CA PRO A 139 -1.13 7.51 12.24
C PRO A 139 -1.07 6.60 13.48
N LYS A 140 -1.06 7.19 14.67
CA LYS A 140 -1.06 6.46 15.94
C LYS A 140 -2.37 5.73 16.27
N ASP A 141 -3.48 6.21 15.71
CA ASP A 141 -4.84 5.71 15.96
C ASP A 141 -5.31 4.74 14.84
N LEU A 142 -4.42 4.36 13.93
CA LEU A 142 -4.73 3.44 12.85
C LEU A 142 -5.10 2.06 13.43
N PRO A 143 -6.31 1.53 13.13
CA PRO A 143 -6.71 0.20 13.57
C PRO A 143 -5.88 -0.91 12.88
N GLU A 144 -5.65 -2.00 13.59
CA GLU A 144 -4.93 -3.20 13.12
C GLU A 144 -5.87 -4.24 12.52
#